data_6573af2cacd02e4d70c31351a978f364
#
_entry.id   6573af2cacd02e4d70c31351a978f364
#
_cell.length_a   1.000
_cell.length_b   1.000
_cell.length_c   1.000
_cell.angle_alpha   90.00
_cell.angle_beta   90.00
_cell.angle_gamma   90.00
#
_symmetry.space_group_name_H-M   'P 1'
#
loop_
_entity.id
_entity.type
_entity.pdbx_description
1 polymer ?
#
loop_
_entity_poly.entity_id
_entity_poly.type
_entity_poly.pdbx_seq_one_letter_code
_entity_poly.pdbx_strand_id
1 'polypeptide(L)'
;KDIFHTGYNLDGLTAYEEQTGDKSFHSNIEKGFDFYIRNFFEADGTPKYYHDRTSPIDIHCPAQLFVTLHKLHRSDEYRAEAERVMRWAVKNMQDRRGYFYYQLKQGVSSKISYMRWSNAFMFCAMSYYILDYGK
;
A
#
# COMPACT_ATOMS: atom_id res chain seq x y z
N LYS A 1 6.37 7.47 11.95
CA LYS A 1 6.80 6.95 10.62
C LYS A 1 5.60 7.01 9.71
N ASP A 2 5.82 7.23 8.42
CA ASP A 2 4.78 7.21 7.40
C ASP A 2 4.89 5.96 6.52
N ILE A 3 3.76 5.60 5.91
CA ILE A 3 3.62 4.36 5.15
C ILE A 3 4.44 4.35 3.86
N PHE A 4 4.56 5.51 3.16
CA PHE A 4 5.23 5.56 1.86
C PHE A 4 6.72 5.33 1.96
N HIS A 5 7.40 6.14 2.79
CA HIS A 5 8.83 5.99 2.97
C HIS A 5 9.18 4.63 3.58
N THR A 6 8.30 4.07 4.43
CA THR A 6 8.50 2.72 4.93
C THR A 6 8.41 1.70 3.79
N GLY A 7 7.35 1.76 2.96
CA GLY A 7 7.20 0.88 1.80
C GLY A 7 8.31 1.05 0.77
N TYR A 8 8.64 2.29 0.38
CA TYR A 8 9.70 2.56 -0.59
C TYR A 8 11.08 2.08 -0.14
N ASN A 9 11.39 2.20 1.14
CA ASN A 9 12.65 1.69 1.68
C ASN A 9 12.70 0.15 1.61
N LEU A 10 11.59 -0.52 1.92
CA LEU A 10 11.48 -1.98 1.77
C LEU A 10 11.67 -2.40 0.32
N ASP A 11 10.93 -1.76 -0.60
CA ASP A 11 11.01 -2.02 -2.05
C ASP A 11 12.45 -1.81 -2.57
N GLY A 12 13.10 -0.73 -2.14
CA GLY A 12 14.46 -0.38 -2.55
C GLY A 12 15.53 -1.34 -2.01
N LEU A 13 15.41 -1.74 -0.73
CA LEU A 13 16.34 -2.70 -0.12
C LEU A 13 16.17 -4.10 -0.74
N THR A 14 14.94 -4.52 -1.02
CA THR A 14 14.68 -5.79 -1.69
C THR A 14 15.28 -5.79 -3.10
N ALA A 15 15.04 -4.74 -3.88
CA ALA A 15 15.63 -4.61 -5.21
C ALA A 15 17.18 -4.59 -5.18
N TYR A 16 17.78 -3.95 -4.17
CA TYR A 16 19.23 -3.96 -3.96
C TYR A 16 19.74 -5.40 -3.71
N GLU A 17 19.09 -6.13 -2.79
CA GLU A 17 19.44 -7.51 -2.48
C GLU A 17 19.35 -8.41 -3.72
N GLU A 18 18.27 -8.29 -4.50
CA GLU A 18 18.04 -9.06 -5.71
C GLU A 18 19.08 -8.79 -6.80
N GLN A 19 19.45 -7.52 -6.98
CA GLN A 19 20.38 -7.13 -8.05
C GLN A 19 21.85 -7.39 -7.71
N THR A 20 22.21 -7.31 -6.44
CA THR A 20 23.61 -7.42 -6.01
C THR A 20 23.95 -8.78 -5.39
N GLY A 21 22.95 -9.50 -4.89
CA GLY A 21 23.13 -10.71 -4.07
C GLY A 21 23.61 -10.41 -2.65
N ASP A 22 23.79 -9.14 -2.29
CA ASP A 22 24.21 -8.72 -0.94
C ASP A 22 23.05 -8.78 0.05
N LYS A 23 23.10 -9.71 1.01
CA LYS A 23 22.08 -9.94 2.03
C LYS A 23 22.30 -9.19 3.34
N SER A 24 23.19 -8.21 3.36
CA SER A 24 23.50 -7.45 4.57
C SER A 24 22.29 -6.79 5.22
N PHE A 25 21.27 -6.45 4.43
CA PHE A 25 20.03 -5.80 4.88
C PHE A 25 18.84 -6.74 5.04
N HIS A 26 19.00 -8.03 4.77
CA HIS A 26 17.87 -8.99 4.81
C HIS A 26 17.09 -8.95 6.12
N SER A 27 17.77 -8.98 7.26
CA SER A 27 17.13 -8.87 8.58
C SER A 27 16.40 -7.52 8.78
N ASN A 28 16.87 -6.45 8.15
CA ASN A 28 16.20 -5.14 8.20
C ASN A 28 14.93 -5.12 7.36
N ILE A 29 14.95 -5.79 6.20
CA ILE A 29 13.78 -5.96 5.33
C ILE A 29 12.70 -6.72 6.09
N GLU A 30 13.02 -7.87 6.67
CA GLU A 30 12.05 -8.69 7.43
C GLU A 30 11.42 -7.93 8.61
N LYS A 31 12.26 -7.31 9.46
CA LYS A 31 11.76 -6.51 10.60
C LYS A 31 10.96 -5.29 10.15
N GLY A 32 11.40 -4.63 9.09
CA GLY A 32 10.72 -3.48 8.52
C GLY A 32 9.36 -3.85 7.92
N PHE A 33 9.29 -4.97 7.23
CA PHE A 33 8.04 -5.48 6.66
C PHE A 33 7.05 -5.92 7.75
N ASP A 34 7.51 -6.63 8.79
CA ASP A 34 6.68 -6.98 9.94
C ASP A 34 6.10 -5.73 10.63
N PHE A 35 6.95 -4.70 10.83
CA PHE A 35 6.49 -3.41 11.33
C PHE A 35 5.46 -2.75 10.39
N TYR A 36 5.69 -2.80 9.06
CA TYR A 36 4.83 -2.23 8.05
C TYR A 36 3.42 -2.82 8.11
N ILE A 37 3.32 -4.14 8.05
CA ILE A 37 2.02 -4.83 8.07
C ILE A 37 1.27 -4.58 9.39
N ARG A 38 1.96 -4.70 10.53
CA ARG A 38 1.32 -4.59 11.85
C ARG A 38 0.87 -3.17 12.22
N ASN A 39 1.49 -2.14 11.68
CA ASN A 39 1.26 -0.78 12.17
C ASN A 39 0.51 0.14 11.20
N PHE A 40 0.47 -0.19 9.91
CA PHE A 40 -0.14 0.68 8.92
C PHE A 40 -1.51 0.24 8.41
N PHE A 41 -2.01 -0.89 8.90
CA PHE A 41 -3.33 -1.41 8.50
C PHE A 41 -4.12 -1.83 9.73
N GLU A 42 -5.40 -1.42 9.77
CA GLU A 42 -6.34 -1.86 10.80
C GLU A 42 -6.94 -3.23 10.42
N ALA A 43 -7.54 -3.91 11.38
CA ALA A 43 -8.11 -5.24 11.17
C ALA A 43 -9.21 -5.30 10.09
N ASP A 44 -9.89 -4.20 9.83
CA ASP A 44 -10.92 -4.07 8.79
C ASP A 44 -10.38 -3.71 7.40
N GLY A 45 -9.05 -3.52 7.27
CA GLY A 45 -8.37 -3.10 6.05
C GLY A 45 -8.20 -1.59 5.90
N THR A 46 -8.58 -0.79 6.89
CA THR A 46 -8.35 0.66 6.88
C THR A 46 -6.84 0.96 6.89
N PRO A 47 -6.30 1.61 5.86
CA PRO A 47 -4.88 1.98 5.85
C PRO A 47 -4.64 3.24 6.66
N LYS A 48 -3.43 3.41 7.18
CA LYS A 48 -3.00 4.59 7.94
C LYS A 48 -1.85 5.30 7.23
N TYR A 49 -1.92 6.62 7.18
CA TYR A 49 -0.79 7.42 6.69
C TYR A 49 0.40 7.37 7.65
N TYR A 50 0.12 7.48 8.95
CA TYR A 50 1.10 7.38 10.02
C TYR A 50 0.80 6.17 10.91
N HIS A 51 1.86 5.49 11.40
CA HIS A 51 1.73 4.28 12.23
C HIS A 51 0.95 4.50 13.54
N ASP A 52 0.90 5.72 14.04
CA ASP A 52 0.33 6.10 15.34
C ASP A 52 -1.05 6.76 15.27
N ARG A 53 -1.61 6.92 14.07
CA ARG A 53 -2.93 7.54 13.87
C ARG A 53 -3.54 7.19 12.53
N THR A 54 -4.87 7.05 12.49
CA THR A 54 -5.60 6.65 11.29
C THR A 54 -5.83 7.81 10.31
N SER A 55 -6.03 9.05 10.79
CA SER A 55 -6.29 10.20 9.91
C SER A 55 -5.03 11.10 9.76
N PRO A 56 -4.77 11.65 8.57
CA PRO A 56 -5.50 11.48 7.30
C PRO A 56 -5.27 10.11 6.66
N ILE A 57 -6.14 9.72 5.71
CA ILE A 57 -5.93 8.54 4.86
C ILE A 57 -5.73 9.02 3.43
N ASP A 58 -4.60 8.75 2.85
CA ASP A 58 -4.25 9.07 1.47
C ASP A 58 -4.39 7.81 0.61
N ILE A 59 -4.84 7.95 -0.64
CA ILE A 59 -5.03 6.81 -1.56
C ILE A 59 -3.72 6.04 -1.84
N HIS A 60 -2.56 6.69 -1.67
CA HIS A 60 -1.29 5.99 -1.78
C HIS A 60 -1.07 4.97 -0.66
N CYS A 61 -1.75 5.13 0.48
CA CYS A 61 -1.61 4.18 1.60
C CYS A 61 -2.00 2.76 1.20
N PRO A 62 -3.23 2.52 0.67
CA PRO A 62 -3.57 1.19 0.17
C PRO A 62 -2.76 0.81 -1.08
N ALA A 63 -2.48 1.77 -2.00
CA ALA A 63 -1.74 1.49 -3.21
C ALA A 63 -0.33 0.93 -2.93
N GLN A 64 0.39 1.51 -1.97
CA GLN A 64 1.74 1.07 -1.61
C GLN A 64 1.76 -0.37 -1.10
N LEU A 65 0.72 -0.85 -0.42
CA LEU A 65 0.66 -2.24 0.04
C LEU A 65 0.84 -3.23 -1.11
N PHE A 66 0.07 -3.06 -2.18
CA PHE A 66 0.08 -4.01 -3.31
C PHE A 66 1.42 -3.99 -4.05
N VAL A 67 2.03 -2.81 -4.19
CA VAL A 67 3.37 -2.66 -4.77
C VAL A 67 4.42 -3.39 -3.90
N THR A 68 4.39 -3.16 -2.59
CA THR A 68 5.35 -3.74 -1.65
C THR A 68 5.16 -5.25 -1.54
N LEU A 69 3.92 -5.77 -1.45
CA LEU A 69 3.67 -7.21 -1.41
C LEU A 69 4.20 -7.92 -2.67
N HIS A 70 3.95 -7.34 -3.85
CA HIS A 70 4.44 -7.88 -5.11
C HIS A 70 5.97 -7.91 -5.15
N LYS A 71 6.62 -6.79 -4.85
CA LYS A 71 8.08 -6.65 -4.91
C LYS A 71 8.84 -7.49 -3.89
N LEU A 72 8.25 -7.71 -2.72
CA LEU A 72 8.83 -8.58 -1.69
C LEU A 72 8.43 -10.05 -1.86
N HIS A 73 7.69 -10.41 -2.92
CA HIS A 73 7.19 -11.78 -3.18
C HIS A 73 6.36 -12.34 -2.01
N ARG A 74 5.57 -11.46 -1.34
CA ARG A 74 4.74 -11.80 -0.17
C ARG A 74 3.24 -11.84 -0.48
N SER A 75 2.86 -11.71 -1.75
CA SER A 75 1.45 -11.61 -2.16
C SER A 75 0.61 -12.82 -1.72
N ASP A 76 1.12 -14.03 -1.87
CA ASP A 76 0.37 -15.24 -1.48
C ASP A 76 0.19 -15.34 0.03
N GLU A 77 1.22 -15.00 0.80
CA GLU A 77 1.20 -15.04 2.27
C GLU A 77 0.18 -14.05 2.86
N TYR A 78 0.05 -12.87 2.25
CA TYR A 78 -0.81 -11.77 2.72
C TYR A 78 -2.05 -11.54 1.85
N ARG A 79 -2.54 -12.56 1.16
CA ARG A 79 -3.73 -12.48 0.31
C ARG A 79 -4.96 -11.92 1.04
N ALA A 80 -5.23 -12.41 2.25
CA ALA A 80 -6.40 -11.98 3.03
C ALA A 80 -6.33 -10.49 3.42
N GLU A 81 -5.14 -10.01 3.77
CA GLU A 81 -4.87 -8.59 4.04
C GLU A 81 -5.08 -7.75 2.79
N ALA A 82 -4.47 -8.15 1.68
CA ALA A 82 -4.59 -7.48 0.40
C ALA A 82 -6.07 -7.35 -0.04
N GLU A 83 -6.85 -8.42 0.08
CA GLU A 83 -8.27 -8.39 -0.25
C GLU A 83 -9.08 -7.46 0.65
N ARG A 84 -8.79 -7.42 1.96
CA ARG A 84 -9.46 -6.49 2.89
C ARG A 84 -9.15 -5.04 2.55
N VAL A 85 -7.87 -4.73 2.31
CA VAL A 85 -7.42 -3.38 1.96
C VAL A 85 -7.98 -2.94 0.61
N MET A 86 -8.01 -3.83 -0.40
CA MET A 86 -8.59 -3.51 -1.71
C MET A 86 -10.09 -3.22 -1.58
N ARG A 87 -10.85 -4.07 -0.87
CA ARG A 87 -12.28 -3.85 -0.61
C ARG A 87 -12.51 -2.52 0.11
N TRP A 88 -11.68 -2.22 1.10
CA TRP A 88 -11.77 -0.97 1.82
C TRP A 88 -11.52 0.23 0.88
N ALA A 89 -10.48 0.19 0.07
CA ALA A 89 -10.11 1.26 -0.86
C ALA A 89 -11.22 1.52 -1.89
N VAL A 90 -11.74 0.48 -2.53
CA VAL A 90 -12.83 0.58 -3.50
C VAL A 90 -14.10 1.13 -2.84
N LYS A 91 -14.47 0.62 -1.67
CA LYS A 91 -15.70 1.05 -0.96
C LYS A 91 -15.63 2.51 -0.51
N ASN A 92 -14.48 2.98 -0.02
CA ASN A 92 -14.38 4.26 0.68
C ASN A 92 -13.74 5.38 -0.17
N MET A 93 -12.90 5.03 -1.15
CA MET A 93 -12.12 6.01 -1.89
C MET A 93 -12.36 5.98 -3.41
N GLN A 94 -13.19 5.09 -3.95
CA GLN A 94 -13.52 5.09 -5.37
C GLN A 94 -14.85 5.81 -5.62
N ASP A 95 -14.86 6.71 -6.60
CA ASP A 95 -16.08 7.35 -7.12
C ASP A 95 -16.85 6.39 -8.05
N ARG A 96 -18.18 6.57 -8.16
CA ARG A 96 -19.03 5.77 -9.07
C ARG A 96 -18.58 5.81 -10.54
N ARG A 97 -17.84 6.85 -10.93
CA ARG A 97 -17.25 7.03 -12.27
C ARG A 97 -15.92 6.28 -12.45
N GLY A 98 -15.44 5.58 -11.41
CA GLY A 98 -14.27 4.71 -11.46
C GLY A 98 -12.95 5.33 -11.01
N TYR A 99 -12.85 6.63 -10.84
CA TYR A 99 -11.63 7.26 -10.34
C TYR A 99 -11.52 7.20 -8.82
N PHE A 100 -10.30 7.36 -8.30
CA PHE A 100 -10.05 7.38 -6.86
C PHE A 100 -9.89 8.80 -6.32
N TYR A 101 -10.45 9.03 -5.14
CA TYR A 101 -10.25 10.26 -4.36
C TYR A 101 -8.81 10.36 -3.88
N TYR A 102 -8.34 11.60 -3.69
CA TYR A 102 -6.99 11.82 -3.20
C TYR A 102 -6.84 11.48 -1.71
N GLN A 103 -7.66 12.07 -0.84
CA GLN A 103 -7.43 11.96 0.59
C GLN A 103 -8.74 12.07 1.39
N LEU A 104 -8.89 11.22 2.40
CA LEU A 104 -9.92 11.31 3.42
C LEU A 104 -9.35 11.96 4.68
N LYS A 105 -10.06 12.98 5.20
CA LYS A 105 -9.75 13.66 6.46
C LYS A 105 -10.99 13.75 7.33
N GLN A 106 -10.78 13.90 8.64
CA GLN A 106 -11.88 14.26 9.54
C GLN A 106 -12.42 15.64 9.15
N GLY A 107 -13.72 15.72 8.85
CA GLY A 107 -14.42 16.94 8.47
C GLY A 107 -14.36 17.30 7.00
N VAL A 108 -13.19 17.39 6.36
CA VAL A 108 -13.06 17.80 4.95
C VAL A 108 -12.16 16.83 4.19
N SER A 109 -12.74 16.08 3.28
CA SER A 109 -12.03 15.14 2.41
C SER A 109 -11.77 15.74 1.03
N SER A 110 -10.58 15.49 0.46
CA SER A 110 -10.27 15.85 -0.92
C SER A 110 -10.72 14.73 -1.86
N LYS A 111 -11.86 14.97 -2.55
CA LYS A 111 -12.40 14.05 -3.56
C LYS A 111 -11.91 14.37 -4.98
N ILE A 112 -10.83 15.13 -5.09
CA ILE A 112 -10.24 15.50 -6.38
C ILE A 112 -9.60 14.26 -7.00
N SER A 113 -9.89 14.09 -8.31
CA SER A 113 -9.27 13.05 -9.14
C SER A 113 -7.95 13.56 -9.71
N TYR A 114 -6.86 13.35 -9.01
CA TYR A 114 -5.53 13.66 -9.55
C TYR A 114 -5.03 12.52 -10.44
N MET A 115 -4.99 12.76 -11.75
CA MET A 115 -4.63 11.73 -12.74
C MET A 115 -3.27 11.08 -12.45
N ARG A 116 -2.21 11.88 -12.31
CA ARG A 116 -0.84 11.38 -12.07
C ARG A 116 -0.57 10.98 -10.63
N TRP A 117 -1.32 11.53 -9.69
CA TRP A 117 -1.11 11.33 -8.26
C TRP A 117 -1.95 10.17 -7.73
N SER A 118 -3.27 10.33 -7.62
CA SER A 118 -4.12 9.30 -7.03
C SER A 118 -4.43 8.15 -8.00
N ASN A 119 -4.80 8.45 -9.24
CA ASN A 119 -5.27 7.42 -10.15
C ASN A 119 -4.15 6.59 -10.75
N ALA A 120 -3.01 7.18 -11.10
CA ALA A 120 -1.87 6.43 -11.62
C ALA A 120 -1.30 5.45 -10.59
N PHE A 121 -1.19 5.87 -9.33
CA PHE A 121 -0.74 4.98 -8.26
C PHE A 121 -1.70 3.81 -8.03
N MET A 122 -3.02 4.08 -7.97
CA MET A 122 -4.00 3.01 -7.83
C MET A 122 -4.06 2.12 -9.06
N PHE A 123 -3.91 2.67 -10.26
CA PHE A 123 -3.83 1.86 -11.48
C PHE A 123 -2.65 0.89 -11.44
N CYS A 124 -1.46 1.37 -11.07
CA CYS A 124 -0.28 0.52 -10.87
C CYS A 124 -0.52 -0.55 -9.80
N ALA A 125 -1.05 -0.15 -8.64
CA ALA A 125 -1.37 -1.03 -7.54
C ALA A 125 -2.39 -2.12 -7.91
N MET A 126 -3.46 -1.74 -8.60
CA MET A 126 -4.48 -2.69 -9.09
C MET A 126 -3.92 -3.62 -10.17
N SER A 127 -2.97 -3.17 -10.98
CA SER A 127 -2.29 -4.03 -11.96
C SER A 127 -1.49 -5.14 -11.26
N TYR A 128 -0.74 -4.81 -10.21
CA TYR A 128 -0.09 -5.82 -9.37
C TYR A 128 -1.09 -6.74 -8.67
N TYR A 129 -2.17 -6.17 -8.13
CA TYR A 129 -3.22 -6.97 -7.49
C TYR A 129 -3.84 -7.99 -8.45
N ILE A 130 -4.15 -7.58 -9.68
CA ILE A 130 -4.69 -8.50 -10.71
C ILE A 130 -3.65 -9.54 -11.13
N LEU A 131 -2.39 -9.14 -11.27
CA LEU A 131 -1.30 -10.05 -11.63
C LEU A 131 -1.13 -11.16 -10.58
N ASP A 132 -1.19 -10.82 -9.31
CA ASP A 132 -0.96 -11.74 -8.20
C ASP A 132 -2.21 -12.58 -7.84
N TYR A 133 -3.42 -12.01 -7.96
CA TYR A 133 -4.65 -12.60 -7.42
C TYR A 133 -5.75 -12.86 -8.46
N GLY A 134 -5.61 -12.37 -9.68
CA GLY A 134 -6.62 -12.43 -10.74
C GLY A 134 -6.69 -13.78 -11.51
N LYS A 135 -6.12 -14.84 -10.94
CA LYS A 135 -6.14 -16.20 -11.54
C LYS A 135 -7.32 -17.02 -11.06
#